data_18f538a166159dbd5724136b2e4d4d7c
#
_entry.id   18f538a166159dbd5724136b2e4d4d7c
#
_cell.length_a   1.000
_cell.length_b   1.000
_cell.length_c   1.000
_cell.angle_alpha   90.00
_cell.angle_beta   90.00
_cell.angle_gamma   90.00
#
_symmetry.space_group_name_H-M   'P 1'
#
loop_
_entity.id
_entity.type
_entity.pdbx_description
1 polymer ?
#
loop_
_entity_poly.entity_id
_entity_poly.type
_entity_poly.pdbx_seq_one_letter_code
_entity_poly.pdbx_strand_id
1 'polypeptide(L)'
;MENVGTAASATPKRARARNRRGEGGRLREDIVAAAVALLDEAGDERAITLRSVARRVGIAAPSIYPHFPDQPAIMLAVVQREFAELRDSLRAAVEKAGADPRKRLYAVCGTYLDYAGAHPERYRTMFGGLWMPDLDGSSLTEADLAALGDETMRILVDALAACAADGQSASTDPPSDAVALWLGLHGLAHQRAVSPAFPWPEDIADRIITALAHLNA
;
A
#
# COMPACT_ATOMS: atom_id res chain seq x y z
N MET A 1 -19.37 -12.43 -64.57
CA MET A 1 -19.45 -11.38 -63.57
C MET A 1 -18.82 -11.93 -62.32
N GLU A 2 -17.56 -11.55 -62.12
CA GLU A 2 -16.67 -12.06 -61.06
C GLU A 2 -17.02 -11.42 -59.72
N ASN A 3 -17.12 -12.25 -58.68
CA ASN A 3 -17.35 -11.84 -57.31
C ASN A 3 -16.00 -11.83 -56.57
N VAL A 4 -15.43 -10.63 -56.37
CA VAL A 4 -14.17 -10.42 -55.70
C VAL A 4 -14.43 -10.39 -54.18
N GLY A 5 -14.08 -11.48 -53.49
CA GLY A 5 -14.09 -11.58 -52.03
C GLY A 5 -12.92 -10.84 -51.43
N THR A 6 -13.22 -9.81 -50.67
CA THR A 6 -12.24 -9.03 -49.87
C THR A 6 -11.83 -9.84 -48.64
N ALA A 7 -10.61 -10.35 -48.62
CA ALA A 7 -10.01 -11.00 -47.45
C ALA A 7 -9.55 -9.96 -46.47
N ALA A 8 -10.14 -9.92 -45.27
CA ALA A 8 -9.70 -9.12 -44.15
C ALA A 8 -8.37 -9.66 -43.60
N SER A 9 -7.31 -8.88 -43.74
CA SER A 9 -5.97 -9.14 -43.20
C SER A 9 -5.99 -9.04 -41.67
N ALA A 10 -5.93 -10.14 -40.97
CA ALA A 10 -5.71 -10.20 -39.53
C ALA A 10 -4.23 -9.93 -39.23
N THR A 11 -3.94 -8.80 -38.62
CA THR A 11 -2.60 -8.43 -38.13
C THR A 11 -2.15 -9.42 -37.06
N PRO A 12 -0.99 -10.10 -37.17
CA PRO A 12 -0.54 -11.05 -36.16
C PRO A 12 -0.12 -10.30 -34.89
N LYS A 13 -0.72 -10.67 -33.74
CA LYS A 13 -0.27 -10.26 -32.40
C LYS A 13 1.21 -10.63 -32.24
N ARG A 14 2.08 -9.63 -32.13
CA ARG A 14 3.51 -9.80 -31.84
C ARG A 14 3.67 -10.61 -30.56
N ALA A 15 4.11 -11.86 -30.65
CA ALA A 15 4.57 -12.65 -29.52
C ALA A 15 5.79 -11.95 -28.90
N ARG A 16 5.71 -11.65 -27.60
CA ARG A 16 6.82 -11.05 -26.83
C ARG A 16 8.01 -12.01 -26.86
N ALA A 17 9.19 -11.51 -27.22
CA ALA A 17 10.42 -12.30 -27.33
C ALA A 17 10.75 -12.96 -25.97
N ARG A 18 11.31 -14.19 -26.05
CA ARG A 18 11.74 -15.00 -24.90
C ARG A 18 12.73 -14.21 -24.04
N ASN A 19 12.47 -14.10 -22.73
CA ASN A 19 13.27 -13.34 -21.76
C ASN A 19 14.77 -13.70 -21.84
N ARG A 20 15.62 -12.67 -21.95
CA ARG A 20 17.09 -12.79 -21.81
C ARG A 20 17.45 -12.92 -20.32
N ARG A 21 18.60 -13.58 -20.01
CA ARG A 21 19.14 -13.63 -18.64
C ARG A 21 19.27 -12.21 -18.06
N GLY A 22 18.60 -11.94 -16.91
CA GLY A 22 18.54 -10.62 -16.26
C GLY A 22 17.15 -9.99 -16.23
N GLU A 23 16.17 -10.51 -17.00
CA GLU A 23 14.80 -9.95 -17.07
C GLU A 23 13.82 -10.53 -16.03
N GLY A 24 14.28 -11.46 -15.18
CA GLY A 24 13.41 -12.09 -14.17
C GLY A 24 12.87 -11.11 -13.13
N GLY A 25 13.70 -10.16 -12.67
CA GLY A 25 13.27 -9.09 -11.77
C GLY A 25 12.22 -8.19 -12.40
N ARG A 26 12.44 -7.78 -13.64
CA ARG A 26 11.52 -6.92 -14.38
C ARG A 26 10.16 -7.59 -14.62
N LEU A 27 10.13 -8.89 -14.93
CA LEU A 27 8.85 -9.59 -15.10
C LEU A 27 8.10 -9.70 -13.77
N ARG A 28 8.79 -9.89 -12.64
CA ARG A 28 8.17 -9.89 -11.32
C ARG A 28 7.52 -8.53 -11.01
N GLU A 29 8.21 -7.43 -11.32
CA GLU A 29 7.69 -6.07 -11.18
C GLU A 29 6.49 -5.81 -12.10
N ASP A 30 6.56 -6.25 -13.38
CA ASP A 30 5.45 -6.15 -14.35
C ASP A 30 4.21 -6.91 -13.85
N ILE A 31 4.38 -8.07 -13.21
CA ILE A 31 3.30 -8.88 -12.62
C ILE A 31 2.64 -8.12 -11.47
N VAL A 32 3.42 -7.56 -10.54
CA VAL A 32 2.88 -6.77 -9.41
C VAL A 32 2.18 -5.51 -9.91
N ALA A 33 2.77 -4.80 -10.87
CA ALA A 33 2.15 -3.62 -11.47
C ALA A 33 0.81 -3.93 -12.15
N ALA A 34 0.73 -5.07 -12.84
CA ALA A 34 -0.51 -5.54 -13.46
C ALA A 34 -1.57 -5.92 -12.41
N ALA A 35 -1.16 -6.50 -11.27
CA ALA A 35 -2.06 -6.84 -10.18
C ALA A 35 -2.63 -5.57 -9.51
N VAL A 36 -1.79 -4.57 -9.25
CA VAL A 36 -2.23 -3.24 -8.73
C VAL A 36 -3.23 -2.60 -9.69
N ALA A 37 -2.94 -2.57 -10.99
CA ALA A 37 -3.84 -1.99 -11.98
C ALA A 37 -5.19 -2.73 -12.05
N LEU A 38 -5.21 -4.06 -11.85
CA LEU A 38 -6.45 -4.83 -11.78
C LEU A 38 -7.24 -4.50 -10.50
N LEU A 39 -6.56 -4.27 -9.38
CA LEU A 39 -7.16 -3.85 -8.13
C LEU A 39 -7.81 -2.46 -8.27
N ASP A 40 -7.07 -1.50 -8.81
CA ASP A 40 -7.56 -0.12 -9.03
C ASP A 40 -8.80 -0.09 -9.96
N GLU A 41 -8.84 -0.96 -10.98
CA GLU A 41 -9.96 -1.04 -11.93
C GLU A 41 -11.20 -1.73 -11.36
N ALA A 42 -11.00 -2.80 -10.60
CA ALA A 42 -12.09 -3.65 -10.12
C ALA A 42 -12.59 -3.26 -8.71
N GLY A 43 -11.75 -2.59 -7.91
CA GLY A 43 -12.03 -2.31 -6.50
C GLY A 43 -12.17 -3.56 -5.61
N ASP A 44 -11.75 -4.72 -6.12
CA ASP A 44 -11.90 -6.01 -5.45
C ASP A 44 -10.68 -6.91 -5.73
N GLU A 45 -10.07 -7.43 -4.67
CA GLU A 45 -8.94 -8.36 -4.73
C GLU A 45 -9.24 -9.67 -5.45
N ARG A 46 -10.52 -10.07 -5.53
CA ARG A 46 -10.96 -11.26 -6.29
C ARG A 46 -10.69 -11.15 -7.78
N ALA A 47 -10.50 -9.93 -8.28
CA ALA A 47 -10.07 -9.70 -9.66
C ALA A 47 -8.63 -10.16 -9.91
N ILE A 48 -7.79 -10.27 -8.86
CA ILE A 48 -6.40 -10.68 -8.94
C ILE A 48 -6.32 -12.19 -8.90
N THR A 49 -6.26 -12.81 -10.07
CA THR A 49 -5.97 -14.24 -10.23
C THR A 49 -4.71 -14.41 -11.07
N LEU A 50 -4.01 -15.54 -10.94
CA LEU A 50 -2.84 -15.83 -11.78
C LEU A 50 -3.16 -15.68 -13.28
N ARG A 51 -4.39 -16.06 -13.69
CA ARG A 51 -4.82 -15.96 -15.09
C ARG A 51 -5.13 -14.51 -15.51
N SER A 52 -5.82 -13.72 -14.67
CA SER A 52 -6.12 -12.32 -14.99
C SER A 52 -4.84 -11.50 -15.08
N VAL A 53 -3.91 -11.70 -14.15
CA VAL A 53 -2.61 -11.04 -14.14
C VAL A 53 -1.77 -11.46 -15.35
N ALA A 54 -1.66 -12.76 -15.66
CA ALA A 54 -0.93 -13.23 -16.85
C ALA A 54 -1.46 -12.59 -18.13
N ARG A 55 -2.80 -12.57 -18.28
CA ARG A 55 -3.44 -11.91 -19.43
C ARG A 55 -3.12 -10.44 -19.52
N ARG A 56 -3.09 -9.73 -18.39
CA ARG A 56 -2.78 -8.30 -18.32
C ARG A 56 -1.34 -8.01 -18.72
N VAL A 57 -0.39 -8.81 -18.24
CA VAL A 57 1.04 -8.70 -18.60
C VAL A 57 1.30 -9.14 -20.05
N GLY A 58 0.40 -9.94 -20.64
CA GLY A 58 0.56 -10.49 -21.98
C GLY A 58 1.49 -11.71 -22.04
N ILE A 59 1.49 -12.53 -20.99
CA ILE A 59 2.27 -13.77 -20.87
C ILE A 59 1.35 -14.99 -20.74
N ALA A 60 1.91 -16.18 -20.96
CA ALA A 60 1.21 -17.42 -20.66
C ALA A 60 1.09 -17.62 -19.13
N ALA A 61 -0.06 -18.08 -18.64
CA ALA A 61 -0.28 -18.29 -17.21
C ALA A 61 0.80 -19.15 -16.51
N PRO A 62 1.37 -20.22 -17.13
CA PRO A 62 2.46 -20.97 -16.54
C PRO A 62 3.74 -20.14 -16.29
N SER A 63 3.93 -19.02 -16.98
CA SER A 63 5.10 -18.15 -16.81
C SER A 63 5.08 -17.34 -15.51
N ILE A 64 3.97 -17.31 -14.80
CA ILE A 64 3.86 -16.64 -13.48
C ILE A 64 4.45 -17.49 -12.36
N TYR A 65 4.27 -18.81 -12.40
CA TYR A 65 4.65 -19.70 -11.28
C TYR A 65 6.11 -19.61 -10.82
N PRO A 66 7.11 -19.36 -11.70
CA PRO A 66 8.50 -19.14 -11.24
C PRO A 66 8.68 -17.88 -10.40
N HIS A 67 7.74 -16.92 -10.44
CA HIS A 67 7.78 -15.64 -9.72
C HIS A 67 6.83 -15.60 -8.53
N PHE A 68 5.66 -16.23 -8.69
CA PHE A 68 4.58 -16.27 -7.69
C PHE A 68 3.92 -17.65 -7.74
N PRO A 69 4.12 -18.49 -6.72
CA PRO A 69 3.59 -19.85 -6.69
C PRO A 69 2.06 -19.89 -6.62
N ASP A 70 1.46 -18.88 -6.01
CA ASP A 70 0.02 -18.78 -5.77
C ASP A 70 -0.48 -17.32 -5.80
N GLN A 71 -1.79 -17.14 -5.66
CA GLN A 71 -2.43 -15.83 -5.58
C GLN A 71 -2.06 -15.07 -4.30
N PRO A 72 -2.02 -15.69 -3.10
CA PRO A 72 -1.59 -15.01 -1.88
C PRO A 72 -0.21 -14.37 -2.01
N ALA A 73 0.74 -15.01 -2.68
CA ALA A 73 2.07 -14.44 -2.93
C ALA A 73 2.05 -13.19 -3.81
N ILE A 74 1.15 -13.11 -4.80
CA ILE A 74 0.95 -11.90 -5.59
C ILE A 74 0.34 -10.80 -4.71
N MET A 75 -0.68 -11.14 -3.92
CA MET A 75 -1.33 -10.17 -3.02
C MET A 75 -0.37 -9.63 -1.98
N LEU A 76 0.46 -10.48 -1.37
CA LEU A 76 1.52 -10.03 -0.47
C LEU A 76 2.44 -9.00 -1.15
N ALA A 77 2.88 -9.29 -2.38
CA ALA A 77 3.73 -8.36 -3.12
C ALA A 77 3.04 -7.04 -3.48
N VAL A 78 1.72 -7.07 -3.73
CA VAL A 78 0.90 -5.85 -3.90
C VAL A 78 0.89 -5.05 -2.60
N VAL A 79 0.54 -5.67 -1.47
CA VAL A 79 0.49 -5.00 -0.16
C VAL A 79 1.86 -4.45 0.24
N GLN A 80 2.94 -5.22 0.04
CA GLN A 80 4.32 -4.76 0.28
C GLN A 80 4.66 -3.52 -0.56
N ARG A 81 4.22 -3.47 -1.81
CA ARG A 81 4.42 -2.31 -2.69
C ARG A 81 3.68 -1.08 -2.16
N GLU A 82 2.43 -1.23 -1.73
CA GLU A 82 1.65 -0.12 -1.19
C GLU A 82 2.27 0.41 0.12
N PHE A 83 2.76 -0.47 0.99
CA PHE A 83 3.53 -0.05 2.18
C PHE A 83 4.82 0.67 1.80
N ALA A 84 5.51 0.26 0.73
CA ALA A 84 6.71 0.94 0.25
C ALA A 84 6.38 2.35 -0.28
N GLU A 85 5.29 2.53 -1.03
CA GLU A 85 4.82 3.83 -1.52
C GLU A 85 4.41 4.75 -0.36
N LEU A 86 3.69 4.24 0.64
CA LEU A 86 3.36 4.99 1.86
C LEU A 86 4.63 5.41 2.61
N ARG A 87 5.55 4.46 2.87
CA ARG A 87 6.84 4.73 3.52
C ARG A 87 7.61 5.85 2.83
N ASP A 88 7.73 5.79 1.50
CA ASP A 88 8.48 6.77 0.72
C ASP A 88 7.82 8.16 0.79
N SER A 89 6.48 8.21 0.79
CA SER A 89 5.72 9.44 1.01
C SER A 89 5.95 10.02 2.41
N LEU A 90 5.94 9.17 3.45
CA LEU A 90 6.21 9.59 4.84
C LEU A 90 7.64 10.13 4.98
N ARG A 91 8.65 9.45 4.41
CA ARG A 91 10.05 9.93 4.43
C ARG A 91 10.20 11.28 3.75
N ALA A 92 9.61 11.45 2.58
CA ALA A 92 9.64 12.73 1.88
C ALA A 92 8.97 13.87 2.69
N ALA A 93 7.88 13.56 3.40
CA ALA A 93 7.21 14.52 4.27
C ALA A 93 8.08 14.91 5.46
N VAL A 94 8.77 13.97 6.10
CA VAL A 94 9.74 14.24 7.20
C VAL A 94 10.87 15.13 6.73
N GLU A 95 11.45 14.85 5.55
CA GLU A 95 12.53 15.68 4.97
C GLU A 95 12.05 17.11 4.69
N LYS A 96 10.86 17.26 4.12
CA LYS A 96 10.27 18.57 3.81
C LYS A 96 9.91 19.39 5.05
N ALA A 97 9.55 18.73 6.15
CA ALA A 97 9.17 19.39 7.41
C ALA A 97 10.34 20.10 8.12
N GLY A 98 11.59 19.82 7.71
CA GLY A 98 12.78 20.46 8.28
C GLY A 98 13.25 19.81 9.57
N ALA A 99 13.85 20.59 10.48
CA ALA A 99 14.51 20.06 11.68
C ALA A 99 13.61 19.94 12.91
N ASP A 100 12.46 20.64 12.93
CA ASP A 100 11.54 20.69 14.08
C ASP A 100 10.84 19.33 14.26
N PRO A 101 11.03 18.60 15.39
CA PRO A 101 10.43 17.30 15.62
C PRO A 101 8.91 17.30 15.58
N ARG A 102 8.27 18.34 16.14
CA ARG A 102 6.81 18.47 16.14
C ARG A 102 6.25 18.60 14.73
N LYS A 103 6.89 19.42 13.89
CA LYS A 103 6.50 19.55 12.47
C LYS A 103 6.67 18.24 11.71
N ARG A 104 7.72 17.46 11.98
CA ARG A 104 7.93 16.13 11.40
C ARG A 104 6.82 15.17 11.80
N LEU A 105 6.46 15.13 13.09
CA LEU A 105 5.39 14.27 13.56
C LEU A 105 4.06 14.62 12.89
N TYR A 106 3.69 15.89 12.81
CA TYR A 106 2.49 16.34 12.11
C TYR A 106 2.54 16.00 10.62
N ALA A 107 3.69 16.14 9.98
CA ALA A 107 3.87 15.79 8.57
C ALA A 107 3.67 14.30 8.33
N VAL A 108 4.18 13.43 9.20
CA VAL A 108 3.94 11.97 9.15
C VAL A 108 2.45 11.66 9.28
N CYS A 109 1.80 12.20 10.32
CA CYS A 109 0.38 11.96 10.59
C CYS A 109 -0.53 12.49 9.46
N GLY A 110 -0.26 13.70 8.96
CA GLY A 110 -1.01 14.31 7.86
C GLY A 110 -0.85 13.51 6.57
N THR A 111 0.39 13.14 6.21
CA THR A 111 0.67 12.34 5.01
C THR A 111 -0.02 10.97 5.08
N TYR A 112 -0.08 10.33 6.24
CA TYR A 112 -0.82 9.09 6.43
C TYR A 112 -2.32 9.26 6.12
N LEU A 113 -2.95 10.32 6.66
CA LEU A 113 -4.38 10.61 6.41
C LEU A 113 -4.64 11.01 4.96
N ASP A 114 -3.74 11.79 4.35
CA ASP A 114 -3.82 12.19 2.94
C ASP A 114 -3.70 10.97 2.02
N TYR A 115 -2.79 10.03 2.32
CA TYR A 115 -2.65 8.78 1.58
C TYR A 115 -3.94 7.96 1.63
N ALA A 116 -4.54 7.82 2.82
CA ALA A 116 -5.81 7.09 2.99
C ALA A 116 -6.95 7.73 2.17
N GLY A 117 -7.02 9.07 2.14
CA GLY A 117 -8.03 9.80 1.38
C GLY A 117 -7.81 9.77 -0.14
N ALA A 118 -6.55 9.83 -0.58
CA ALA A 118 -6.18 9.82 -2.01
C ALA A 118 -6.26 8.43 -2.65
N HIS A 119 -6.04 7.37 -1.84
CA HIS A 119 -5.96 5.98 -2.31
C HIS A 119 -6.86 5.04 -1.49
N PRO A 120 -8.18 5.25 -1.43
CA PRO A 120 -9.06 4.53 -0.51
C PRO A 120 -9.08 3.01 -0.75
N GLU A 121 -9.01 2.56 -2.02
CA GLU A 121 -9.00 1.13 -2.36
C GLU A 121 -7.70 0.45 -1.93
N ARG A 122 -6.57 1.11 -2.16
CA ARG A 122 -5.25 0.62 -1.74
C ARG A 122 -5.13 0.59 -0.22
N TYR A 123 -5.59 1.66 0.44
CA TYR A 123 -5.65 1.72 1.91
C TYR A 123 -6.52 0.61 2.49
N ARG A 124 -7.68 0.33 1.87
CA ARG A 124 -8.55 -0.77 2.26
C ARG A 124 -7.87 -2.14 2.07
N THR A 125 -7.11 -2.33 1.00
CA THR A 125 -6.33 -3.56 0.77
C THR A 125 -5.25 -3.75 1.83
N MET A 126 -4.57 -2.68 2.26
CA MET A 126 -3.53 -2.74 3.29
C MET A 126 -4.09 -3.03 4.68
N PHE A 127 -5.23 -2.41 5.05
CA PHE A 127 -5.70 -2.33 6.42
C PHE A 127 -7.14 -2.80 6.63
N GLY A 128 -7.91 -3.00 5.58
CA GLY A 128 -9.36 -3.25 5.68
C GLY A 128 -9.73 -4.66 6.10
N GLY A 129 -8.77 -5.53 6.39
CA GLY A 129 -9.02 -6.92 6.78
C GLY A 129 -9.65 -7.77 5.67
N LEU A 130 -9.77 -7.23 4.45
CA LEU A 130 -10.34 -7.94 3.30
C LEU A 130 -9.39 -9.03 2.80
N TRP A 131 -8.10 -8.75 2.84
CA TRP A 131 -7.08 -9.72 2.52
C TRP A 131 -6.55 -10.36 3.81
N MET A 132 -7.16 -11.46 4.19
CA MET A 132 -6.73 -12.34 5.28
C MET A 132 -6.35 -13.68 4.64
N PRO A 133 -5.09 -13.87 4.20
CA PRO A 133 -4.69 -15.09 3.53
C PRO A 133 -4.82 -16.28 4.49
N ASP A 134 -5.43 -17.35 3.99
CA ASP A 134 -5.32 -18.64 4.65
C ASP A 134 -3.87 -19.13 4.46
N LEU A 135 -3.15 -19.31 5.57
CA LEU A 135 -1.77 -19.80 5.53
C LEU A 135 -1.71 -21.30 5.23
N ASP A 136 -2.78 -22.04 5.55
CA ASP A 136 -2.88 -23.45 5.20
C ASP A 136 -2.93 -23.63 3.68
N GLY A 137 -1.89 -24.28 3.15
CA GLY A 137 -1.79 -24.54 1.71
C GLY A 137 -1.34 -23.34 0.86
N SER A 138 -0.97 -22.21 1.47
CA SER A 138 -0.35 -21.07 0.80
C SER A 138 1.18 -21.09 0.94
N SER A 139 1.86 -20.31 0.10
CA SER A 139 3.31 -20.14 0.19
C SER A 139 3.73 -19.09 1.23
N LEU A 140 2.79 -18.44 1.90
CA LEU A 140 3.03 -17.38 2.87
C LEU A 140 3.30 -17.95 4.26
N THR A 141 4.06 -17.19 5.05
CA THR A 141 4.35 -17.48 6.45
C THR A 141 3.80 -16.38 7.37
N GLU A 142 3.62 -16.68 8.66
CA GLU A 142 3.28 -15.64 9.66
C GLU A 142 4.32 -14.51 9.69
N ALA A 143 5.60 -14.84 9.48
CA ALA A 143 6.67 -13.84 9.44
C ALA A 143 6.52 -12.85 8.25
N ASP A 144 6.04 -13.31 7.09
CA ASP A 144 5.77 -12.44 5.95
C ASP A 144 4.67 -11.42 6.27
N LEU A 145 3.65 -11.83 7.01
CA LEU A 145 2.56 -10.95 7.42
C LEU A 145 2.98 -10.01 8.56
N ALA A 146 3.72 -10.51 9.53
CA ALA A 146 4.20 -9.74 10.68
C ALA A 146 5.13 -8.59 10.26
N ALA A 147 5.90 -8.77 9.18
CA ALA A 147 6.80 -7.74 8.65
C ALA A 147 6.09 -6.60 7.90
N LEU A 148 4.78 -6.75 7.59
CA LEU A 148 4.04 -5.72 6.88
C LEU A 148 3.91 -4.45 7.72
N GLY A 149 4.33 -3.32 7.16
CA GLY A 149 4.19 -2.02 7.79
C GLY A 149 5.27 -1.65 8.82
N ASP A 150 6.20 -2.54 9.16
CA ASP A 150 7.24 -2.28 10.17
C ASP A 150 8.02 -1.00 9.91
N GLU A 151 8.43 -0.76 8.66
CA GLU A 151 9.19 0.45 8.31
C GLU A 151 8.34 1.72 8.41
N THR A 152 7.06 1.66 8.06
CA THR A 152 6.14 2.80 8.20
C THR A 152 5.87 3.12 9.66
N MET A 153 5.66 2.10 10.49
CA MET A 153 5.51 2.27 11.94
C MET A 153 6.76 2.85 12.57
N ARG A 154 7.95 2.40 12.15
CA ARG A 154 9.23 2.94 12.66
C ARG A 154 9.37 4.43 12.40
N ILE A 155 8.95 4.94 11.23
CA ILE A 155 8.98 6.38 10.94
C ILE A 155 8.12 7.16 11.95
N LEU A 156 6.95 6.65 12.32
CA LEU A 156 6.08 7.29 13.32
C LEU A 156 6.70 7.24 14.71
N VAL A 157 7.26 6.08 15.12
CA VAL A 157 7.96 5.92 16.39
C VAL A 157 9.14 6.90 16.49
N ASP A 158 9.97 6.96 15.45
CA ASP A 158 11.15 7.85 15.43
C ASP A 158 10.74 9.33 15.50
N ALA A 159 9.66 9.73 14.83
CA ALA A 159 9.14 11.09 14.88
C ALA A 159 8.62 11.45 16.28
N LEU A 160 7.90 10.54 16.95
CA LEU A 160 7.41 10.76 18.31
C LEU A 160 8.57 10.76 19.34
N ALA A 161 9.51 9.82 19.20
CA ALA A 161 10.69 9.76 20.05
C ALA A 161 11.53 11.05 19.96
N ALA A 162 11.65 11.63 18.76
CA ALA A 162 12.31 12.91 18.57
C ALA A 162 11.59 14.06 19.30
N CYS A 163 10.23 14.08 19.27
CA CYS A 163 9.45 15.05 20.05
C CYS A 163 9.67 14.90 21.56
N ALA A 164 9.71 13.66 22.07
CA ALA A 164 9.97 13.39 23.49
C ALA A 164 11.39 13.82 23.89
N ALA A 165 12.39 13.50 23.07
CA ALA A 165 13.79 13.86 23.33
C ALA A 165 14.02 15.40 23.32
N ASP A 166 13.24 16.15 22.52
CA ASP A 166 13.30 17.61 22.44
C ASP A 166 12.39 18.29 23.47
N GLY A 167 11.73 17.54 24.36
CA GLY A 167 10.83 18.08 25.39
C GLY A 167 9.50 18.61 24.87
N GLN A 168 9.14 18.32 23.62
CA GLN A 168 7.88 18.72 23.00
C GLN A 168 6.74 17.73 23.25
N SER A 169 7.05 16.53 23.75
CA SER A 169 6.10 15.49 24.16
C SER A 169 6.41 14.97 25.56
N ALA A 170 5.36 14.66 26.33
CA ALA A 170 5.47 14.01 27.64
C ALA A 170 5.45 12.48 27.52
N SER A 171 5.55 11.90 26.33
CA SER A 171 5.63 10.45 26.13
C SER A 171 6.84 9.87 26.84
N THR A 172 6.61 8.82 27.62
CA THR A 172 7.65 8.03 28.30
C THR A 172 7.87 6.67 27.63
N ASP A 173 6.99 6.29 26.69
CA ASP A 173 7.07 5.07 25.90
C ASP A 173 6.65 5.37 24.44
N PRO A 174 7.51 6.06 23.65
CA PRO A 174 7.19 6.43 22.29
C PRO A 174 6.75 5.25 21.38
N PRO A 175 7.30 4.02 21.48
CA PRO A 175 6.79 2.90 20.71
C PRO A 175 5.33 2.57 20.97
N SER A 176 4.90 2.45 22.23
CA SER A 176 3.50 2.16 22.59
C SER A 176 2.57 3.33 22.23
N ASP A 177 2.99 4.55 22.49
CA ASP A 177 2.21 5.76 22.17
C ASP A 177 2.07 5.97 20.66
N ALA A 178 3.09 5.60 19.86
CA ALA A 178 2.99 5.62 18.41
C ALA A 178 1.96 4.61 17.87
N VAL A 179 1.84 3.43 18.48
CA VAL A 179 0.79 2.46 18.15
C VAL A 179 -0.59 3.04 18.49
N ALA A 180 -0.75 3.67 19.67
CA ALA A 180 -2.00 4.31 20.07
C ALA A 180 -2.36 5.45 19.10
N LEU A 181 -1.39 6.28 18.72
CA LEU A 181 -1.56 7.35 17.73
C LEU A 181 -1.97 6.80 16.36
N TRP A 182 -1.27 5.77 15.90
CA TRP A 182 -1.63 5.10 14.63
C TRP A 182 -3.07 4.56 14.66
N LEU A 183 -3.50 3.91 15.74
CA LEU A 183 -4.88 3.43 15.88
C LEU A 183 -5.89 4.58 15.83
N GLY A 184 -5.59 5.72 16.44
CA GLY A 184 -6.44 6.92 16.38
C GLY A 184 -6.55 7.48 14.95
N LEU A 185 -5.43 7.61 14.25
CA LEU A 185 -5.39 8.07 12.85
C LEU A 185 -6.07 7.07 11.91
N HIS A 186 -5.85 5.76 12.12
CA HIS A 186 -6.49 4.70 11.37
C HIS A 186 -8.00 4.73 11.54
N GLY A 187 -8.48 4.87 12.78
CA GLY A 187 -9.90 5.04 13.08
C GLY A 187 -10.49 6.27 12.38
N LEU A 188 -9.81 7.41 12.40
CA LEU A 188 -10.25 8.62 11.71
C LEU A 188 -10.31 8.43 10.19
N ALA A 189 -9.27 7.85 9.59
CA ALA A 189 -9.22 7.57 8.15
C ALA A 189 -10.36 6.65 7.73
N HIS A 190 -10.59 5.56 8.48
CA HIS A 190 -11.67 4.63 8.23
C HIS A 190 -13.04 5.30 8.35
N GLN A 191 -13.28 6.05 9.43
CA GLN A 191 -14.55 6.71 9.67
C GLN A 191 -14.86 7.79 8.63
N ARG A 192 -13.87 8.55 8.17
CA ARG A 192 -14.06 9.50 7.08
C ARG A 192 -14.47 8.82 5.77
N ALA A 193 -13.96 7.62 5.50
CA ALA A 193 -14.30 6.85 4.30
C ALA A 193 -15.73 6.28 4.37
N VAL A 194 -16.17 5.76 5.54
CA VAL A 194 -17.50 5.12 5.68
C VAL A 194 -18.61 6.08 6.05
N SER A 195 -18.30 7.26 6.56
CA SER A 195 -19.27 8.28 7.00
C SER A 195 -18.91 9.67 6.43
N PRO A 196 -18.87 9.84 5.10
CA PRO A 196 -18.41 11.10 4.48
C PRO A 196 -19.35 12.29 4.78
N ALA A 197 -20.62 12.04 5.07
CA ALA A 197 -21.60 13.08 5.39
C ALA A 197 -21.59 13.52 6.88
N PHE A 198 -20.80 12.86 7.74
CA PHE A 198 -20.67 13.27 9.13
C PHE A 198 -19.93 14.62 9.22
N PRO A 199 -20.40 15.58 10.04
CA PRO A 199 -19.76 16.90 10.17
C PRO A 199 -18.49 16.80 11.03
N TRP A 200 -17.42 16.27 10.44
CA TRP A 200 -16.15 16.13 11.13
C TRP A 200 -15.60 17.49 11.53
N PRO A 201 -15.19 17.70 12.81
CA PRO A 201 -14.47 18.91 13.19
C PRO A 201 -13.20 19.07 12.36
N GLU A 202 -12.91 20.28 11.88
CA GLU A 202 -11.75 20.54 11.05
C GLU A 202 -10.43 20.19 11.79
N ASP A 203 -10.39 20.41 13.11
CA ASP A 203 -9.24 20.17 13.98
C ASP A 203 -9.17 18.77 14.59
N ILE A 204 -10.03 17.81 14.15
CA ILE A 204 -10.07 16.49 14.80
C ILE A 204 -8.76 15.73 14.69
N ALA A 205 -8.05 15.84 13.56
CA ALA A 205 -6.74 15.22 13.39
C ALA A 205 -5.73 15.79 14.36
N ASP A 206 -5.67 17.12 14.52
CA ASP A 206 -4.77 17.81 15.45
C ASP A 206 -5.04 17.44 16.90
N ARG A 207 -6.32 17.28 17.27
CA ARG A 207 -6.73 16.81 18.61
C ARG A 207 -6.24 15.39 18.86
N ILE A 208 -6.39 14.48 17.91
CA ILE A 208 -5.93 13.10 18.02
C ILE A 208 -4.41 13.08 18.17
N ILE A 209 -3.70 13.80 17.31
CA ILE A 209 -2.22 13.86 17.33
C ILE A 209 -1.76 14.43 18.67
N THR A 210 -2.28 15.57 19.09
CA THR A 210 -1.88 16.23 20.34
C THR A 210 -2.12 15.32 21.54
N ALA A 211 -3.29 14.70 21.64
CA ALA A 211 -3.65 13.87 22.77
C ALA A 211 -2.87 12.56 22.82
N LEU A 212 -2.75 11.84 21.71
CA LEU A 212 -2.15 10.50 21.69
C LEU A 212 -0.61 10.52 21.56
N ALA A 213 -0.05 11.60 21.04
CA ALA A 213 1.39 11.84 21.09
C ALA A 213 1.84 12.59 22.35
N HIS A 214 0.94 12.85 23.32
CA HIS A 214 1.21 13.57 24.56
C HIS A 214 1.96 14.89 24.32
N LEU A 215 1.60 15.66 23.28
CA LEU A 215 2.30 16.90 22.95
C LEU A 215 2.02 17.97 24.01
N ASN A 216 3.09 18.63 24.43
CA ASN A 216 3.00 19.76 25.35
C ASN A 216 2.31 20.98 24.69
N ALA A 217 1.64 21.80 25.46
CA ALA A 217 0.95 23.01 25.01
C ALA A 217 1.91 24.04 24.40
#